data_8c53d48d356eb8d73a084672874d6d8f
#
_entry.id   8c53d48d356eb8d73a084672874d6d8f
#
_cell.length_a   1.000
_cell.length_b   1.000
_cell.length_c   1.000
_cell.angle_alpha   90.00
_cell.angle_beta   90.00
_cell.angle_gamma   90.00
#
_symmetry.space_group_name_H-M   'P 1'
#
loop_
_entity.id
_entity.type
_entity.pdbx_description
1 polymer ?
#
loop_
_entity_poly.entity_id
_entity_poly.type
_entity_poly.pdbx_seq_one_letter_code
_entity_poly.pdbx_strand_id
1 'polypeptide(L)' 'MTTLKEDFNRLIEKIAKDNIVGLETLETRRSDDLDFHDVAVWSIKKALQDAFIVGMTVGNTIKN' A
#
# COMPACT_ATOMS: atom_id res chain seq x y z
N MET A 1 -3.25 9.31 -19.48
CA MET A 1 -2.99 10.04 -18.22
C MET A 1 -3.49 9.24 -17.02
N THR A 2 -2.66 9.11 -15.99
CA THR A 2 -3.00 8.35 -14.81
C THR A 2 -3.94 9.18 -13.91
N THR A 3 -4.99 8.56 -13.40
CA THR A 3 -5.87 9.25 -12.46
C THR A 3 -5.22 9.30 -11.08
N LEU A 4 -5.66 10.23 -10.23
CA LEU A 4 -5.19 10.34 -8.86
C LEU A 4 -5.42 9.03 -8.10
N LYS A 5 -6.54 8.37 -8.33
CA LYS A 5 -6.84 7.09 -7.70
C LYS A 5 -5.82 6.01 -8.06
N GLU A 6 -5.42 5.96 -9.33
CA GLU A 6 -4.41 5.01 -9.79
C GLU A 6 -3.05 5.30 -9.16
N ASP A 7 -2.70 6.57 -9.00
CA ASP A 7 -1.45 6.97 -8.35
C ASP A 7 -1.45 6.56 -6.88
N PHE A 8 -2.56 6.73 -6.17
CA PHE A 8 -2.68 6.29 -4.79
C PHE A 8 -2.56 4.78 -4.68
N ASN A 9 -3.17 4.04 -5.58
CA ASN A 9 -3.10 2.58 -5.57
C ASN A 9 -1.67 2.09 -5.76
N ARG A 10 -0.90 2.74 -6.62
CA ARG A 10 0.52 2.41 -6.81
C ARG A 10 1.33 2.66 -5.56
N LEU A 11 1.09 3.80 -4.90
CA LEU A 11 1.80 4.15 -3.68
C LEU A 11 1.46 3.17 -2.55
N ILE A 12 0.20 2.82 -2.40
CA ILE A 12 -0.24 1.87 -1.38
C ILE A 12 0.40 0.51 -1.62
N GLU A 13 0.42 0.05 -2.86
CA GLU A 13 1.01 -1.24 -3.19
C GLU A 13 2.52 -1.24 -2.92
N LYS A 14 3.21 -0.16 -3.25
CA LYS A 14 4.63 -0.04 -2.98
C LYS A 14 4.90 -0.11 -1.47
N ILE A 15 4.13 0.61 -0.68
CA ILE A 15 4.26 0.61 0.77
C ILE A 15 4.05 -0.81 1.32
N ALA A 16 3.03 -1.50 0.82
CA ALA A 16 2.73 -2.86 1.26
C ALA A 16 3.87 -3.81 0.91
N LYS A 17 4.39 -3.73 -0.31
CA LYS A 17 5.51 -4.58 -0.74
C LYS A 17 6.76 -4.32 0.08
N ASP A 18 7.02 -3.08 0.44
CA ASP A 18 8.20 -2.72 1.22
C ASP A 18 8.13 -3.26 2.65
N ASN A 19 6.94 -3.48 3.18
CA ASN A 19 6.75 -3.88 4.56
C ASN A 19 6.31 -5.33 4.75
N ILE A 20 5.77 -5.95 3.72
CA ILE A 20 5.24 -7.32 3.82
C ILE A 20 6.05 -8.23 2.91
N VAL A 21 6.83 -9.11 3.52
CA VAL A 21 7.68 -10.04 2.78
C VAL A 21 6.83 -11.01 1.98
N GLY A 22 7.17 -11.17 0.70
CA GLY A 22 6.48 -12.12 -0.17
C GLY A 22 5.23 -11.59 -0.84
N LEU A 23 4.84 -10.36 -0.52
CA LEU A 23 3.67 -9.76 -1.17
C LEU A 23 4.05 -9.26 -2.56
N GLU A 24 3.31 -9.71 -3.57
CA GLU A 24 3.54 -9.31 -4.96
C GLU A 24 2.62 -8.20 -5.41
N THR A 25 1.39 -8.21 -4.92
CA THR A 25 0.39 -7.22 -5.30
C THR A 25 -0.72 -7.16 -4.26
N LEU A 26 -1.43 -6.05 -4.20
CA LEU A 26 -2.62 -5.92 -3.38
C LEU A 26 -3.89 -6.29 -4.14
N GLU A 27 -3.78 -6.64 -5.41
CA GLU A 27 -4.94 -7.06 -6.17
C GLU A 27 -5.36 -8.48 -5.77
N THR A 28 -6.66 -8.67 -5.63
CA THR A 28 -7.23 -9.98 -5.31
C THR A 28 -7.13 -10.88 -6.53
N ARG A 29 -6.53 -12.05 -6.36
CA ARG A 29 -6.35 -13.01 -7.44
C ARG A 29 -7.24 -14.24 -7.28
N ARG A 30 -8.12 -14.22 -6.26
CA ARG A 30 -9.10 -15.28 -5.99
C ARG A 30 -8.43 -16.63 -5.76
N SER A 31 -7.30 -16.61 -5.09
CA SER A 31 -6.56 -17.82 -4.73
C SER A 31 -6.11 -17.69 -3.29
N ASP A 32 -6.38 -18.70 -2.47
CA ASP A 32 -5.98 -18.66 -1.08
C ASP A 32 -4.46 -18.54 -0.93
N ASP A 33 -3.70 -19.18 -1.81
CA ASP A 33 -2.24 -19.11 -1.76
C ASP A 33 -1.71 -17.74 -2.10
N LEU A 34 -2.44 -16.97 -2.90
CA LEU A 34 -2.00 -15.67 -3.40
C LEU A 34 -2.58 -14.50 -2.62
N ASP A 35 -3.77 -14.68 -2.06
CA ASP A 35 -4.51 -13.59 -1.41
C ASP A 35 -4.34 -13.55 0.10
N PHE A 36 -3.85 -14.63 0.72
CA PHE A 36 -3.68 -14.71 2.17
C PHE A 36 -2.20 -14.81 2.52
N HIS A 37 -1.78 -13.97 3.45
CA HIS A 37 -0.38 -13.89 3.88
C HIS A 37 -0.31 -13.81 5.40
N ASP A 38 0.66 -14.50 5.98
CA ASP A 38 0.98 -14.33 7.38
C ASP A 38 1.81 -13.07 7.53
N VAL A 39 1.33 -12.12 8.31
CA VAL A 39 1.97 -10.82 8.42
C VAL A 39 2.18 -10.49 9.90
N ALA A 40 3.38 -10.03 10.22
CA ALA A 40 3.66 -9.57 11.58
C ALA A 40 2.90 -8.29 11.87
N VAL A 41 2.40 -8.17 13.11
CA VAL A 41 1.63 -6.99 13.51
C VAL A 41 2.44 -5.71 13.33
N TRP A 42 3.74 -5.75 13.66
CA TRP A 42 4.59 -4.56 13.49
C TRP A 42 4.78 -4.17 12.03
N SER A 43 4.74 -5.12 11.10
CA SER A 43 4.77 -4.81 9.66
C SER A 43 3.51 -4.09 9.22
N ILE A 44 2.37 -4.53 9.74
CA ILE A 44 1.09 -3.86 9.46
C ILE A 44 1.13 -2.44 9.99
N LYS A 45 1.60 -2.26 11.22
CA LYS A 45 1.68 -0.93 11.83
C LYS A 45 2.56 -0.01 11.00
N LYS A 46 3.75 -0.49 10.60
CA LYS A 46 4.66 0.33 9.82
C LYS A 46 4.07 0.69 8.47
N ALA A 47 3.41 -0.26 7.80
CA ALA A 47 2.77 0.01 6.51
C ALA A 47 1.70 1.09 6.64
N LEU A 48 0.90 1.03 7.71
CA LEU A 48 -0.13 2.02 7.93
C LEU A 48 0.45 3.39 8.26
N GLN A 49 1.55 3.43 9.03
CA GLN A 49 2.25 4.68 9.31
C GLN A 49 2.81 5.29 8.04
N ASP A 50 3.45 4.48 7.20
CA ASP A 50 3.99 4.95 5.93
C ASP A 50 2.90 5.48 5.02
N ALA A 51 1.76 4.78 4.96
CA ALA A 51 0.62 5.21 4.15
C ALA A 51 0.08 6.55 4.64
N PHE A 52 -0.01 6.74 5.95
CA PHE A 52 -0.48 7.98 6.54
C PHE A 52 0.43 9.15 6.16
N ILE A 53 1.74 8.95 6.31
CA ILE A 53 2.72 9.99 6.00
C ILE A 53 2.68 10.35 4.51
N VAL A 54 2.66 9.36 3.64
CA VAL A 54 2.59 9.58 2.20
C VAL A 54 1.30 10.32 1.85
N GLY A 55 0.19 9.92 2.46
CA GLY A 55 -1.09 10.57 2.24
C GLY A 55 -1.09 12.04 2.64
N MET A 56 -0.47 12.35 3.76
CA MET A 56 -0.32 13.74 4.20
C MET A 56 0.53 14.55 3.23
N THR A 57 1.64 13.99 2.78
CA THR A 57 2.53 14.67 1.85
C THR A 57 1.84 14.94 0.53
N VAL A 58 1.15 13.95 -0.02
CA VAL A 58 0.42 14.11 -1.28
C VAL A 58 -0.72 15.11 -1.11
N GLY A 59 -1.43 15.04 0.00
CA GLY A 59 -2.52 15.97 0.29
C GLY A 59 -2.04 17.40 0.36
N ASN A 60 -0.90 17.64 1.00
CA ASN A 60 -0.31 18.97 1.07
C ASN A 60 0.15 19.48 -0.29
N THR A 61 0.63 18.58 -1.13
CA THR A 61 1.08 18.94 -2.48
C THR A 61 -0.09 19.31 -3.37
N ILE A 62 -1.19 18.60 -3.25
CA ILE A 62 -2.39 18.83 -4.08
C ILE A 62 -3.18 20.02 -3.58
N LYS A 63 -3.18 20.22 -2.30
CA LYS A 63 -3.95 21.29 -1.66
C LYS A 63 -3.37 22.65 -2.03
N ASN A 64 -4.24 23.51 -2.43
CA ASN A 64 -3.85 24.88 -2.74
C ASN A 64 -4.68 25.86 -1.97
#